data_c0bbd792e63ffdaa498a5651d27955fa
#
_entry.id   c0bbd792e63ffdaa498a5651d27955fa
#
_cell.length_a   1.000
_cell.length_b   1.000
_cell.length_c   1.000
_cell.angle_alpha   90.00
_cell.angle_beta   90.00
_cell.angle_gamma   90.00
#
_symmetry.space_group_name_H-M   'P 1'
#
loop_
_entity.id
_entity.type
_entity.pdbx_description
1 polymer ?
#
loop_
_entity_poly.entity_id
_entity_poly.type
_entity_poly.pdbx_seq_one_letter_code
_entity_poly.pdbx_strand_id
1 'polypeptide(L)'
;NEVSIATISKGYLLPDETPKLAYRRVANRIAHRLDRPDLANKFFRYMWKGWLNLASPVLSNTGTDRGLPISCFGIDTPDSIRGIGLTNAELMRLTSLGGGVGIGLSKVRGRGNKIGKDDMGQSEGIVPWAKIYDSTIIATNQGAVRRGAASVNLDINHPDIHEFLEIRRPKGDPNRQCLNLHQCVVVDDSFMQKLEHRDAEAMEVWVKILKSRVETGEPYVMFKDTVNNANPPAYLSLIHI
;
A
#
# COMPACT_ATOMS: atom_id res chain seq x y z
N ASN A 1 31.37 1.73 2.01
CA ASN A 1 31.78 3.05 1.57
C ASN A 1 31.07 4.11 2.43
N GLU A 2 31.47 5.38 2.35
CA GLU A 2 30.91 6.47 3.17
C GLU A 2 29.40 6.66 2.97
N VAL A 3 28.91 6.53 1.75
CA VAL A 3 27.48 6.63 1.42
C VAL A 3 26.68 5.55 2.16
N SER A 4 27.16 4.31 2.17
CA SER A 4 26.48 3.21 2.88
C SER A 4 26.46 3.44 4.39
N ILE A 5 27.55 3.97 4.96
CA ILE A 5 27.63 4.30 6.39
C ILE A 5 26.66 5.45 6.70
N ALA A 6 26.68 6.52 5.92
CA ALA A 6 25.78 7.66 6.09
C ALA A 6 24.30 7.24 5.98
N THR A 7 23.98 6.36 5.05
CA THR A 7 22.60 5.85 4.87
C THR A 7 22.14 5.02 6.08
N ILE A 8 22.95 4.06 6.53
CA ILE A 8 22.56 3.18 7.63
C ILE A 8 22.48 3.95 8.96
N SER A 9 23.31 4.98 9.14
CA SER A 9 23.30 5.83 10.34
C SER A 9 22.07 6.71 10.45
N LYS A 10 21.36 6.99 9.34
CA LYS A 10 20.14 7.78 9.31
C LYS A 10 18.89 7.01 9.75
N GLY A 11 18.96 6.32 10.91
CA GLY A 11 17.79 5.75 11.58
C GLY A 11 17.67 4.23 11.57
N TYR A 12 18.63 3.51 10.98
CA TYR A 12 18.67 2.05 11.08
C TYR A 12 19.36 1.57 12.35
N LEU A 13 20.27 2.39 12.88
CA LEU A 13 21.06 2.06 14.08
C LEU A 13 20.32 2.46 15.36
N LEU A 14 20.57 1.74 16.43
CA LEU A 14 20.29 2.17 17.79
C LEU A 14 21.32 3.24 18.21
N PRO A 15 21.07 4.04 19.26
CA PRO A 15 22.09 4.89 19.86
C PRO A 15 23.36 4.06 20.14
N ASP A 16 24.50 4.59 19.77
CA ASP A 16 25.83 3.96 19.94
C ASP A 16 26.04 2.62 19.21
N GLU A 17 25.13 2.23 18.34
CA GLU A 17 25.25 1.02 17.54
C GLU A 17 26.07 1.26 16.26
N THR A 18 27.00 0.35 15.99
CA THR A 18 27.71 0.33 14.71
C THR A 18 26.95 -0.49 13.67
N PRO A 19 27.18 -0.29 12.35
CA PRO A 19 26.59 -1.12 11.31
C PRO A 19 26.79 -2.63 11.54
N LYS A 20 27.97 -3.02 12.01
CA LYS A 20 28.30 -4.42 12.31
C LYS A 20 27.44 -4.96 13.46
N LEU A 21 27.22 -4.17 14.49
CA LEU A 21 26.37 -4.54 15.62
C LEU A 21 24.90 -4.64 15.22
N ALA A 22 24.40 -3.75 14.35
CA ALA A 22 23.03 -3.83 13.82
C ALA A 22 22.78 -5.15 13.09
N TYR A 23 23.66 -5.53 12.16
CA TYR A 23 23.56 -6.83 11.49
C TYR A 23 23.67 -8.01 12.47
N ARG A 24 24.50 -7.89 13.51
CA ARG A 24 24.62 -8.91 14.55
C ARG A 24 23.34 -9.02 15.39
N ARG A 25 22.75 -7.90 15.78
CA ARG A 25 21.49 -7.83 16.50
C ARG A 25 20.38 -8.57 15.74
N VAL A 26 20.22 -8.25 14.46
CA VAL A 26 19.20 -8.88 13.59
C VAL A 26 19.46 -10.39 13.48
N ALA A 27 20.70 -10.81 13.20
CA ALA A 27 21.05 -12.23 13.07
C ALA A 27 20.74 -13.03 14.33
N ASN A 28 21.13 -12.50 15.48
CA ASN A 28 20.89 -13.13 16.78
C ASN A 28 19.38 -13.22 17.08
N ARG A 29 18.63 -12.15 16.83
CA ARG A 29 17.19 -12.14 17.11
C ARG A 29 16.42 -13.12 16.22
N ILE A 30 16.76 -13.22 14.95
CA ILE A 30 16.12 -14.17 14.02
C ILE A 30 16.47 -15.60 14.43
N ALA A 31 17.75 -15.90 14.70
CA ALA A 31 18.18 -17.21 15.12
C ALA A 31 17.50 -17.66 16.43
N HIS A 32 17.37 -16.74 17.39
CA HIS A 32 16.63 -16.99 18.63
C HIS A 32 15.12 -17.26 18.39
N ARG A 33 14.50 -16.48 17.50
CA ARG A 33 13.06 -16.70 17.17
C ARG A 33 12.78 -18.03 16.49
N LEU A 34 13.76 -18.56 15.77
CA LEU A 34 13.69 -19.86 15.10
C LEU A 34 14.10 -21.04 16.02
N ASP A 35 14.48 -20.74 17.26
CA ASP A 35 15.10 -21.71 18.18
C ASP A 35 16.33 -22.42 17.56
N ARG A 36 17.10 -21.67 16.79
CA ARG A 36 18.28 -22.14 16.06
C ARG A 36 19.48 -21.18 16.26
N PRO A 37 20.01 -21.08 17.48
CA PRO A 37 21.13 -20.19 17.80
C PRO A 37 22.39 -20.47 16.96
N ASP A 38 22.56 -21.71 16.50
CA ASP A 38 23.61 -22.14 15.58
C ASP A 38 23.63 -21.36 14.27
N LEU A 39 22.48 -20.87 13.81
CA LEU A 39 22.34 -20.11 12.55
C LEU A 39 22.76 -18.63 12.67
N ALA A 40 22.93 -18.09 13.87
CA ALA A 40 23.21 -16.66 14.07
C ALA A 40 24.47 -16.20 13.30
N ASN A 41 25.55 -16.97 13.37
CA ASN A 41 26.79 -16.67 12.66
C ASN A 41 26.63 -16.79 11.13
N LYS A 42 25.85 -17.75 10.67
CA LYS A 42 25.56 -17.95 9.24
C LYS A 42 24.75 -16.78 8.68
N PHE A 43 23.69 -16.38 9.37
CA PHE A 43 22.87 -15.22 9.00
C PHE A 43 23.69 -13.94 8.98
N PHE A 44 24.46 -13.67 10.05
CA PHE A 44 25.34 -12.51 10.09
C PHE A 44 26.31 -12.47 8.90
N ARG A 45 26.96 -13.60 8.59
CA ARG A 45 27.92 -13.68 7.48
C ARG A 45 27.28 -13.39 6.13
N TYR A 46 26.07 -13.91 5.88
CA TYR A 46 25.37 -13.71 4.61
C TYR A 46 24.96 -12.25 4.42
N MET A 47 24.44 -11.63 5.46
CA MET A 47 24.10 -10.22 5.45
C MET A 47 25.33 -9.32 5.32
N TRP A 48 26.36 -9.59 6.10
CA TRP A 48 27.58 -8.78 6.10
C TRP A 48 28.37 -8.84 4.78
N LYS A 49 28.30 -9.97 4.10
CA LYS A 49 28.91 -10.14 2.76
C LYS A 49 28.02 -9.63 1.62
N GLY A 50 26.83 -9.13 1.91
CA GLY A 50 25.89 -8.65 0.91
C GLY A 50 25.23 -9.77 0.07
N TRP A 51 25.34 -11.03 0.50
CA TRP A 51 24.65 -12.14 -0.17
C TRP A 51 23.15 -12.16 0.13
N LEU A 52 22.76 -11.55 1.24
CA LEU A 52 21.39 -11.36 1.68
C LEU A 52 21.18 -9.89 2.05
N ASN A 53 20.33 -9.20 1.31
CA ASN A 53 19.90 -7.85 1.64
C ASN A 53 18.57 -7.90 2.39
N LEU A 54 18.53 -7.21 3.52
CA LEU A 54 17.34 -7.10 4.35
C LEU A 54 16.47 -5.93 3.90
N ALA A 55 15.16 -6.13 3.95
CA ALA A 55 14.25 -5.00 3.86
C ALA A 55 14.49 -4.01 5.01
N SER A 56 14.28 -2.72 4.74
CA SER A 56 14.51 -1.65 5.72
C SER A 56 13.92 -1.93 7.11
N PRO A 57 12.64 -2.35 7.25
CA PRO A 57 12.07 -2.60 8.58
C PRO A 57 12.67 -3.82 9.28
N VAL A 58 13.14 -4.82 8.53
CA VAL A 58 13.84 -5.95 9.13
C VAL A 58 15.16 -5.48 9.76
N LEU A 59 15.95 -4.67 9.05
CA LEU A 59 17.23 -4.19 9.56
C LEU A 59 17.05 -3.18 10.71
N SER A 60 16.09 -2.25 10.60
CA SER A 60 15.88 -1.20 11.61
C SER A 60 15.20 -1.69 12.87
N ASN A 61 14.21 -2.60 12.74
CA ASN A 61 13.29 -2.89 13.83
C ASN A 61 13.51 -4.27 14.49
N THR A 62 14.10 -5.25 13.76
CA THR A 62 14.30 -6.58 14.35
C THR A 62 15.23 -6.54 15.56
N GLY A 63 14.74 -7.03 16.68
CA GLY A 63 15.48 -7.01 17.96
C GLY A 63 15.45 -5.66 18.66
N THR A 64 14.47 -4.81 18.33
CA THR A 64 14.19 -3.52 18.98
C THR A 64 12.71 -3.41 19.29
N ASP A 65 12.32 -2.36 20.03
CA ASP A 65 10.90 -2.00 20.29
C ASP A 65 10.41 -0.88 19.35
N ARG A 66 11.15 -0.58 18.28
CA ARG A 66 10.86 0.55 17.37
C ARG A 66 9.67 0.34 16.44
N GLY A 67 9.19 -0.87 16.26
CA GLY A 67 8.09 -1.19 15.35
C GLY A 67 8.15 -2.62 14.82
N LEU A 68 7.42 -2.87 13.74
CA LEU A 68 7.31 -4.20 13.14
C LEU A 68 8.46 -4.44 12.14
N PRO A 69 8.92 -5.69 11.97
CA PRO A 69 9.90 -6.05 10.94
C PRO A 69 9.30 -6.16 9.54
N ILE A 70 8.05 -5.73 9.38
CA ILE A 70 7.32 -5.66 8.11
C ILE A 70 6.83 -4.23 7.88
N SER A 71 6.59 -3.86 6.63
CA SER A 71 6.19 -2.50 6.29
C SER A 71 5.15 -2.40 5.18
N CYS A 72 4.64 -3.53 4.68
CA CYS A 72 3.64 -3.55 3.63
C CYS A 72 2.42 -4.31 4.12
N PHE A 73 1.26 -3.68 4.03
CA PHE A 73 -0.01 -4.16 4.54
C PHE A 73 -1.09 -3.98 3.47
N GLY A 74 -2.07 -4.86 3.45
CA GLY A 74 -3.26 -4.76 2.62
C GLY A 74 -4.51 -4.72 3.48
N ILE A 75 -5.43 -3.85 3.17
CA ILE A 75 -6.74 -3.73 3.81
C ILE A 75 -7.80 -3.70 2.72
N ASP A 76 -8.80 -4.55 2.81
CA ASP A 76 -9.98 -4.51 1.95
C ASP A 76 -11.13 -3.84 2.71
N THR A 77 -11.70 -2.80 2.14
CA THR A 77 -12.70 -1.97 2.80
C THR A 77 -14.10 -2.53 2.59
N PRO A 78 -14.80 -2.99 3.64
CA PRO A 78 -16.20 -3.41 3.52
C PRO A 78 -17.12 -2.23 3.21
N ASP A 79 -18.19 -2.47 2.43
CA ASP A 79 -19.20 -1.47 2.10
C ASP A 79 -20.16 -1.20 3.28
N SER A 80 -19.61 -0.59 4.31
CA SER A 80 -20.37 -0.13 5.48
C SER A 80 -19.63 0.98 6.19
N ILE A 81 -20.36 1.88 6.86
CA ILE A 81 -19.76 2.98 7.63
C ILE A 81 -18.81 2.45 8.71
N ARG A 82 -19.15 1.31 9.33
CA ARG A 82 -18.29 0.65 10.30
C ARG A 82 -17.02 0.12 9.65
N GLY A 83 -17.13 -0.55 8.50
CA GLY A 83 -15.99 -1.10 7.77
C GLY A 83 -15.04 -0.01 7.31
N ILE A 84 -15.56 1.07 6.73
CA ILE A 84 -14.78 2.24 6.29
C ILE A 84 -14.07 2.89 7.48
N GLY A 85 -14.77 3.05 8.62
CA GLY A 85 -14.17 3.57 9.84
C GLY A 85 -13.06 2.70 10.42
N LEU A 86 -13.23 1.38 10.42
CA LEU A 86 -12.20 0.42 10.85
C LEU A 86 -10.99 0.47 9.92
N THR A 87 -11.20 0.52 8.60
CA THR A 87 -10.11 0.70 7.62
C THR A 87 -9.30 1.95 7.93
N ASN A 88 -9.96 3.08 8.26
CA ASN A 88 -9.24 4.31 8.62
C ASN A 88 -8.46 4.17 9.93
N ALA A 89 -9.01 3.51 10.94
CA ALA A 89 -8.33 3.27 12.21
C ALA A 89 -7.08 2.38 12.04
N GLU A 90 -7.18 1.31 11.22
CA GLU A 90 -6.04 0.46 10.89
C GLU A 90 -4.99 1.22 10.06
N LEU A 91 -5.42 1.99 9.07
CA LEU A 91 -4.54 2.86 8.28
C LEU A 91 -3.73 3.78 9.19
N MET A 92 -4.40 4.49 10.11
CA MET A 92 -3.77 5.38 11.08
C MET A 92 -2.70 4.65 11.90
N ARG A 93 -3.02 3.49 12.43
CA ARG A 93 -2.09 2.69 13.24
C ARG A 93 -0.88 2.21 12.43
N LEU A 94 -1.10 1.68 11.23
CA LEU A 94 -0.03 1.10 10.41
C LEU A 94 0.90 2.18 9.85
N THR A 95 0.34 3.32 9.41
CA THR A 95 1.15 4.43 8.88
C THR A 95 1.94 5.14 9.95
N SER A 96 1.41 5.26 11.18
CA SER A 96 2.17 5.82 12.32
C SER A 96 3.42 5.00 12.66
N LEU A 97 3.45 3.71 12.34
CA LEU A 97 4.61 2.82 12.47
C LEU A 97 5.52 2.81 11.22
N GLY A 98 5.28 3.71 10.25
CA GLY A 98 6.04 3.79 9.01
C GLY A 98 5.64 2.73 7.98
N GLY A 99 4.47 2.12 8.10
CA GLY A 99 3.93 1.14 7.17
C GLY A 99 3.45 1.76 5.86
N GLY A 100 3.58 1.01 4.76
CA GLY A 100 2.89 1.27 3.50
C GLY A 100 1.61 0.42 3.45
N VAL A 101 0.48 1.02 3.13
CA VAL A 101 -0.83 0.35 3.17
C VAL A 101 -1.50 0.43 1.82
N GLY A 102 -1.84 -0.72 1.23
CA GLY A 102 -2.73 -0.82 0.09
C GLY A 102 -4.17 -0.96 0.55
N ILE A 103 -5.06 -0.10 0.11
CA ILE A 103 -6.47 -0.07 0.51
C ILE A 103 -7.32 -0.43 -0.70
N GLY A 104 -8.06 -1.54 -0.63
CA GLY A 104 -9.06 -1.93 -1.62
C GLY A 104 -10.37 -1.17 -1.39
N LEU A 105 -10.84 -0.43 -2.40
CA LEU A 105 -12.11 0.30 -2.39
C LEU A 105 -13.16 -0.32 -3.31
N SER A 106 -12.82 -1.36 -4.06
CA SER A 106 -13.67 -1.94 -5.11
C SER A 106 -15.01 -2.48 -4.60
N LYS A 107 -15.12 -2.81 -3.32
CA LYS A 107 -16.37 -3.28 -2.69
C LYS A 107 -17.27 -2.15 -2.21
N VAL A 108 -16.73 -0.94 -2.03
CA VAL A 108 -17.51 0.21 -1.58
C VAL A 108 -18.39 0.70 -2.71
N ARG A 109 -19.65 0.92 -2.44
CA ARG A 109 -20.65 1.34 -3.47
C ARG A 109 -20.29 2.66 -4.10
N GLY A 110 -20.56 2.76 -5.39
CA GLY A 110 -20.35 3.98 -6.17
C GLY A 110 -21.35 5.09 -5.87
N ARG A 111 -21.08 6.25 -6.43
CA ARG A 111 -21.91 7.45 -6.34
C ARG A 111 -23.30 7.21 -6.91
N GLY A 112 -24.32 7.74 -6.23
CA GLY A 112 -25.72 7.60 -6.60
C GLY A 112 -26.38 6.30 -6.14
N ASN A 113 -25.65 5.31 -5.65
CA ASN A 113 -26.22 4.09 -5.10
C ASN A 113 -26.96 4.37 -3.79
N LYS A 114 -28.09 3.67 -3.59
CA LYS A 114 -28.92 3.82 -2.40
C LYS A 114 -28.21 3.41 -1.11
N ILE A 115 -28.46 4.15 -0.03
CA ILE A 115 -27.99 3.85 1.30
C ILE A 115 -29.15 3.27 2.13
N GLY A 116 -28.92 2.06 2.71
CA GLY A 116 -29.94 1.42 3.55
C GLY A 116 -31.10 0.81 2.80
N LYS A 117 -32.10 0.32 3.54
CA LYS A 117 -33.28 -0.35 3.00
C LYS A 117 -34.42 0.60 2.65
N ASP A 118 -34.47 1.76 3.30
CA ASP A 118 -35.62 2.67 3.30
C ASP A 118 -35.32 4.01 2.59
N ASP A 119 -34.54 4.01 1.53
CA ASP A 119 -34.17 5.21 0.77
C ASP A 119 -33.58 6.36 1.66
N MET A 120 -32.73 6.00 2.61
CA MET A 120 -32.09 6.95 3.56
C MET A 120 -31.12 7.93 2.89
N GLY A 121 -31.05 7.93 1.55
CA GLY A 121 -30.19 8.80 0.76
C GLY A 121 -29.34 8.03 -0.25
N GLN A 122 -28.48 8.77 -0.94
CA GLN A 122 -27.58 8.23 -1.95
C GLN A 122 -26.11 8.38 -1.53
N SER A 123 -25.30 7.44 -1.97
CA SER A 123 -23.84 7.46 -1.75
C SER A 123 -23.20 8.60 -2.55
N GLU A 124 -22.27 9.31 -1.95
CA GLU A 124 -21.38 10.24 -2.63
C GLU A 124 -20.15 9.56 -3.29
N GLY A 125 -20.15 8.21 -3.29
CA GLY A 125 -19.11 7.40 -3.90
C GLY A 125 -17.88 7.21 -3.01
N ILE A 126 -16.81 6.70 -3.63
CA ILE A 126 -15.57 6.35 -2.92
C ILE A 126 -14.66 7.55 -2.62
N VAL A 127 -14.78 8.64 -3.38
CA VAL A 127 -13.83 9.76 -3.30
C VAL A 127 -13.83 10.48 -1.95
N PRO A 128 -14.98 10.75 -1.30
CA PRO A 128 -14.97 11.31 0.07
C PRO A 128 -14.25 10.43 1.08
N TRP A 129 -14.36 9.12 0.96
CA TRP A 129 -13.66 8.16 1.83
C TRP A 129 -12.16 8.15 1.57
N ALA A 130 -11.75 8.16 0.29
CA ALA A 130 -10.35 8.34 -0.09
C ALA A 130 -9.78 9.64 0.47
N LYS A 131 -10.56 10.73 0.52
CA LYS A 131 -10.14 12.02 1.11
C LYS A 131 -9.86 11.92 2.61
N ILE A 132 -10.65 11.15 3.35
CA ILE A 132 -10.37 10.87 4.77
C ILE A 132 -9.04 10.13 4.90
N TYR A 133 -8.78 9.12 4.09
CA TYR A 133 -7.52 8.36 4.10
C TYR A 133 -6.32 9.23 3.72
N ASP A 134 -6.47 10.12 2.73
CA ASP A 134 -5.47 11.12 2.35
C ASP A 134 -5.08 12.02 3.54
N SER A 135 -6.07 12.52 4.26
CA SER A 135 -5.85 13.36 5.44
C SER A 135 -5.22 12.56 6.60
N THR A 136 -5.60 11.31 6.76
CA THR A 136 -5.07 10.43 7.80
C THR A 136 -3.57 10.17 7.61
N ILE A 137 -3.10 9.90 6.40
CA ILE A 137 -1.67 9.67 6.16
C ILE A 137 -0.83 10.93 6.38
N ILE A 138 -1.38 12.11 6.09
CA ILE A 138 -0.72 13.39 6.40
C ILE A 138 -0.58 13.54 7.92
N ALA A 139 -1.68 13.30 8.66
CA ALA A 139 -1.72 13.46 10.11
C ALA A 139 -0.78 12.50 10.85
N THR A 140 -0.65 11.26 10.37
CA THR A 140 0.19 10.22 11.00
C THR A 140 1.67 10.33 10.64
N ASN A 141 2.03 11.19 9.70
CA ASN A 141 3.38 11.32 9.16
C ASN A 141 4.27 12.23 10.04
N GLN A 142 4.33 11.96 11.33
CA GLN A 142 5.00 12.81 12.33
C GLN A 142 6.43 12.33 12.63
N GLY A 143 7.37 12.55 11.73
CA GLY A 143 8.80 12.49 12.05
C GLY A 143 9.41 11.09 12.19
N ALA A 144 8.75 10.03 11.80
CA ALA A 144 9.32 8.68 11.77
C ALA A 144 10.48 8.59 10.77
N VAL A 145 11.44 7.70 11.04
CA VAL A 145 12.57 7.35 10.15
C VAL A 145 12.09 6.95 8.76
N ARG A 146 10.94 6.30 8.68
CA ARG A 146 10.22 5.98 7.46
C ARG A 146 8.82 6.56 7.56
N ARG A 147 8.46 7.37 6.58
CA ARG A 147 7.10 7.90 6.46
C ARG A 147 6.13 6.80 6.08
N GLY A 148 4.97 6.77 6.71
CA GLY A 148 3.85 5.98 6.26
C GLY A 148 3.37 6.46 4.90
N ALA A 149 2.86 5.54 4.09
CA ALA A 149 2.27 5.84 2.79
C ALA A 149 1.06 4.95 2.57
N ALA A 150 0.15 5.37 1.71
CA ALA A 150 -0.96 4.52 1.31
C ALA A 150 -1.25 4.63 -0.18
N SER A 151 -1.75 3.53 -0.74
CA SER A 151 -2.36 3.50 -2.06
C SER A 151 -3.82 3.07 -1.95
N VAL A 152 -4.66 3.64 -2.79
CA VAL A 152 -6.05 3.20 -2.97
C VAL A 152 -6.15 2.43 -4.28
N ASN A 153 -6.78 1.26 -4.22
CA ASN A 153 -6.89 0.33 -5.33
C ASN A 153 -8.37 0.21 -5.72
N LEU A 154 -8.65 0.37 -7.00
CA LEU A 154 -10.02 0.33 -7.52
C LEU A 154 -10.10 -0.57 -8.74
N ASP A 155 -11.12 -1.44 -8.78
CA ASP A 155 -11.43 -2.25 -9.95
C ASP A 155 -11.81 -1.36 -11.13
N ILE A 156 -11.33 -1.70 -12.32
CA ILE A 156 -11.56 -0.94 -13.56
C ILE A 156 -13.05 -0.83 -13.90
N ASN A 157 -13.85 -1.80 -13.48
CA ASN A 157 -15.30 -1.85 -13.73
C ASN A 157 -16.12 -1.09 -12.66
N HIS A 158 -15.47 -0.44 -11.69
CA HIS A 158 -16.19 0.30 -10.65
C HIS A 158 -16.87 1.55 -11.21
N PRO A 159 -18.14 1.86 -10.81
CA PRO A 159 -18.88 3.03 -11.32
C PRO A 159 -18.13 4.36 -11.19
N ASP A 160 -17.33 4.53 -10.15
CA ASP A 160 -16.61 5.77 -9.88
C ASP A 160 -15.22 5.83 -10.56
N ILE A 161 -14.90 4.92 -11.49
CA ILE A 161 -13.58 4.84 -12.10
C ILE A 161 -13.17 6.17 -12.76
N HIS A 162 -14.08 6.84 -13.41
CA HIS A 162 -13.77 8.11 -14.09
C HIS A 162 -13.40 9.22 -13.12
N GLU A 163 -14.07 9.32 -11.97
CA GLU A 163 -13.76 10.29 -10.94
C GLU A 163 -12.49 9.88 -10.18
N PHE A 164 -12.30 8.59 -9.90
CA PHE A 164 -11.10 8.06 -9.28
C PHE A 164 -9.83 8.45 -10.04
N LEU A 165 -9.84 8.43 -11.36
CA LEU A 165 -8.70 8.80 -12.20
C LEU A 165 -8.34 10.30 -12.12
N GLU A 166 -9.22 11.14 -11.57
CA GLU A 166 -9.01 12.58 -11.45
C GLU A 166 -8.53 13.02 -10.06
N ILE A 167 -8.68 12.18 -9.00
CA ILE A 167 -8.43 12.61 -7.61
C ILE A 167 -7.00 13.09 -7.34
N ARG A 168 -6.03 12.69 -8.16
CA ARG A 168 -4.63 13.09 -8.06
C ARG A 168 -4.31 14.40 -8.78
N ARG A 169 -5.23 14.91 -9.57
CA ARG A 169 -5.03 16.17 -10.28
C ARG A 169 -5.34 17.36 -9.39
N PRO A 170 -4.45 18.36 -9.30
CA PRO A 170 -4.66 19.56 -8.48
C PRO A 170 -5.61 20.55 -9.17
N LYS A 171 -6.79 20.06 -9.59
CA LYS A 171 -7.81 20.85 -10.30
C LYS A 171 -9.20 20.48 -9.79
N GLY A 172 -10.13 21.42 -9.81
CA GLY A 172 -11.51 21.23 -9.38
C GLY A 172 -11.70 21.39 -7.87
N ASP A 173 -12.68 20.68 -7.30
CA ASP A 173 -13.01 20.75 -5.88
C ASP A 173 -11.92 20.15 -5.00
N PRO A 174 -11.29 20.95 -4.11
CA PRO A 174 -10.26 20.44 -3.18
C PRO A 174 -10.73 19.31 -2.27
N ASN A 175 -12.03 19.23 -1.98
CA ASN A 175 -12.60 18.16 -1.15
C ASN A 175 -12.65 16.81 -1.88
N ARG A 176 -12.49 16.82 -3.20
CA ARG A 176 -12.46 15.61 -4.03
C ARG A 176 -11.07 15.30 -4.58
N GLN A 177 -10.02 15.92 -4.01
CA GLN A 177 -8.63 15.70 -4.37
C GLN A 177 -7.89 14.93 -3.27
N CYS A 178 -7.08 13.95 -3.68
CA CYS A 178 -6.27 13.10 -2.79
C CYS A 178 -4.81 13.11 -3.30
N LEU A 179 -4.09 14.20 -3.01
CA LEU A 179 -2.76 14.43 -3.58
C LEU A 179 -1.64 13.63 -2.91
N ASN A 180 -1.91 13.06 -1.73
CA ASN A 180 -0.93 12.30 -0.94
C ASN A 180 -1.14 10.78 -1.02
N LEU A 181 -2.29 10.34 -1.51
CA LEU A 181 -2.55 8.93 -1.79
C LEU A 181 -2.01 8.54 -3.16
N HIS A 182 -1.42 7.35 -3.23
CA HIS A 182 -1.14 6.70 -4.50
C HIS A 182 -2.40 6.02 -5.03
N GLN A 183 -2.52 5.93 -6.35
CA GLN A 183 -3.66 5.28 -7.02
C GLN A 183 -3.20 4.01 -7.72
N CYS A 184 -4.05 2.98 -7.68
CA CYS A 184 -3.88 1.77 -8.48
C CYS A 184 -5.21 1.38 -9.12
N VAL A 185 -5.21 1.14 -10.41
CA VAL A 185 -6.34 0.55 -11.12
C VAL A 185 -6.09 -0.95 -11.27
N VAL A 186 -7.06 -1.75 -10.85
CA VAL A 186 -7.04 -3.21 -10.93
C VAL A 186 -7.79 -3.61 -12.20
N VAL A 187 -7.07 -4.18 -13.14
CA VAL A 187 -7.56 -4.55 -14.48
C VAL A 187 -7.68 -6.06 -14.58
N ASP A 188 -8.79 -6.56 -15.08
CA ASP A 188 -9.01 -7.98 -15.36
C ASP A 188 -8.82 -8.33 -16.85
N ASP A 189 -8.72 -9.63 -17.14
CA ASP A 189 -8.56 -10.12 -18.50
C ASP A 189 -9.77 -9.78 -19.37
N SER A 190 -10.97 -9.69 -18.79
CA SER A 190 -12.20 -9.35 -19.52
C SER A 190 -12.16 -7.93 -20.06
N PHE A 191 -11.65 -6.99 -19.30
CA PHE A 191 -11.43 -5.62 -19.76
C PHE A 191 -10.37 -5.55 -20.86
N MET A 192 -9.28 -6.31 -20.73
CA MET A 192 -8.24 -6.36 -21.77
C MET A 192 -8.77 -6.93 -23.08
N GLN A 193 -9.63 -7.94 -23.04
CA GLN A 193 -10.32 -8.47 -24.22
C GLN A 193 -11.23 -7.42 -24.88
N LYS A 194 -11.98 -6.62 -24.10
CA LYS A 194 -12.75 -5.50 -24.66
C LYS A 194 -11.86 -4.50 -25.39
N LEU A 195 -10.69 -4.20 -24.84
CA LEU A 195 -9.72 -3.32 -25.52
C LEU A 195 -9.21 -3.90 -26.84
N GLU A 196 -8.91 -5.19 -26.90
CA GLU A 196 -8.50 -5.89 -28.13
C GLU A 196 -9.60 -5.82 -29.21
N HIS A 197 -10.86 -5.92 -28.79
CA HIS A 197 -12.03 -5.79 -29.66
C HIS A 197 -12.42 -4.33 -29.94
N ARG A 198 -11.64 -3.35 -29.47
CA ARG A 198 -11.86 -1.91 -29.63
C ARG A 198 -13.23 -1.43 -29.12
N ASP A 199 -13.67 -2.01 -28.01
CA ASP A 199 -14.87 -1.51 -27.31
C ASP A 199 -14.70 -0.03 -26.95
N ALA A 200 -15.71 0.78 -27.29
CA ALA A 200 -15.59 2.24 -27.19
C ALA A 200 -15.42 2.72 -25.74
N GLU A 201 -16.17 2.13 -24.79
CA GLU A 201 -16.12 2.48 -23.38
C GLU A 201 -14.79 2.07 -22.76
N ALA A 202 -14.34 0.85 -23.03
CA ALA A 202 -13.04 0.36 -22.56
C ALA A 202 -11.88 1.22 -23.10
N MET A 203 -11.93 1.60 -24.37
CA MET A 203 -10.94 2.48 -24.99
C MET A 203 -10.91 3.86 -24.34
N GLU A 204 -12.09 4.46 -24.03
CA GLU A 204 -12.16 5.75 -23.36
C GLU A 204 -11.48 5.70 -21.97
N VAL A 205 -11.85 4.72 -21.16
CA VAL A 205 -11.26 4.53 -19.82
C VAL A 205 -9.74 4.30 -19.92
N TRP A 206 -9.30 3.46 -20.86
CA TRP A 206 -7.88 3.16 -21.04
C TRP A 206 -7.07 4.39 -21.45
N VAL A 207 -7.55 5.17 -22.41
CA VAL A 207 -6.93 6.44 -22.82
C VAL A 207 -6.84 7.40 -21.64
N LYS A 208 -7.87 7.47 -20.81
CA LYS A 208 -7.88 8.30 -19.60
C LYS A 208 -6.82 7.85 -18.58
N ILE A 209 -6.66 6.54 -18.39
CA ILE A 209 -5.57 5.98 -17.54
C ILE A 209 -4.20 6.40 -18.08
N LEU A 210 -3.94 6.19 -19.38
CA LEU A 210 -2.67 6.53 -19.99
C LEU A 210 -2.36 8.03 -19.89
N LYS A 211 -3.37 8.87 -20.13
CA LYS A 211 -3.24 10.32 -20.00
C LYS A 211 -2.92 10.72 -18.56
N SER A 212 -3.62 10.16 -17.57
CA SER A 212 -3.35 10.41 -16.16
C SER A 212 -1.92 10.02 -15.79
N ARG A 213 -1.45 8.84 -16.26
CA ARG A 213 -0.07 8.38 -16.02
C ARG A 213 1.00 9.32 -16.60
N VAL A 214 0.76 9.87 -17.78
CA VAL A 214 1.69 10.83 -18.39
C VAL A 214 1.72 12.14 -17.60
N GLU A 215 0.56 12.60 -17.13
CA GLU A 215 0.44 13.89 -16.44
C GLU A 215 0.89 13.84 -14.97
N THR A 216 0.65 12.72 -14.27
CA THR A 216 0.84 12.61 -12.80
C THR A 216 1.79 11.51 -12.37
N GLY A 217 2.16 10.60 -13.26
CA GLY A 217 2.89 9.36 -12.93
C GLY A 217 1.98 8.23 -12.42
N GLU A 218 0.68 8.47 -12.25
CA GLU A 218 -0.31 7.54 -11.71
C GLU A 218 -1.59 7.48 -12.57
N PRO A 219 -2.43 6.45 -12.42
CA PRO A 219 -2.39 5.34 -11.47
C PRO A 219 -1.34 4.26 -11.81
N TYR A 220 -0.99 3.44 -10.82
CA TYR A 220 -0.43 2.11 -11.10
C TYR A 220 -1.49 1.25 -11.79
N VAL A 221 -1.04 0.29 -12.59
CA VAL A 221 -1.93 -0.69 -13.23
C VAL A 221 -1.54 -2.08 -12.74
N MET A 222 -2.50 -2.79 -12.17
CA MET A 222 -2.32 -4.15 -11.69
C MET A 222 -3.21 -5.10 -12.47
N PHE A 223 -2.62 -6.09 -13.11
CA PHE A 223 -3.34 -7.14 -13.84
C PHE A 223 -3.76 -8.24 -12.87
N LYS A 224 -5.01 -8.19 -12.44
CA LYS A 224 -5.59 -9.03 -11.38
C LYS A 224 -5.42 -10.52 -11.64
N ASP A 225 -5.78 -10.96 -12.84
CA ASP A 225 -5.76 -12.39 -13.16
C ASP A 225 -4.34 -12.91 -13.25
N THR A 226 -3.40 -12.12 -13.80
CA THR A 226 -1.98 -12.46 -13.82
C THR A 226 -1.42 -12.60 -12.40
N VAL A 227 -1.75 -11.65 -11.50
CA VAL A 227 -1.31 -11.69 -10.10
C VAL A 227 -1.89 -12.91 -9.38
N ASN A 228 -3.19 -13.17 -9.55
CA ASN A 228 -3.84 -14.31 -8.90
C ASN A 228 -3.29 -15.65 -9.40
N ASN A 229 -3.05 -15.79 -10.71
CA ASN A 229 -2.49 -16.99 -11.30
C ASN A 229 -1.03 -17.25 -10.91
N ALA A 230 -0.26 -16.18 -10.64
CA ALA A 230 1.14 -16.29 -10.20
C ALA A 230 1.28 -16.57 -8.70
N ASN A 231 0.23 -16.35 -7.90
CA ASN A 231 0.29 -16.59 -6.47
C ASN A 231 0.13 -18.07 -6.13
N PRO A 232 0.92 -18.62 -5.18
CA PRO A 232 0.69 -19.96 -4.66
C PRO A 232 -0.71 -20.10 -4.07
N PRO A 233 -1.38 -21.25 -4.24
CA PRO A 233 -2.75 -21.48 -3.75
C PRO A 233 -2.97 -21.15 -2.26
N ALA A 234 -1.93 -21.32 -1.44
CA ALA A 234 -1.97 -21.00 0.00
C ALA A 234 -2.18 -19.51 0.30
N TYR A 235 -1.89 -18.63 -0.65
CA TYR A 235 -2.05 -17.17 -0.49
C TYR A 235 -3.34 -16.63 -1.13
N LEU A 236 -4.03 -17.42 -1.96
CA LEU A 236 -5.26 -16.99 -2.64
C LEU A 236 -6.40 -16.68 -1.65
N SER A 237 -6.39 -17.28 -0.46
CA SER A 237 -7.35 -16.97 0.60
C SER A 237 -7.11 -15.62 1.29
N LEU A 238 -5.91 -15.05 1.14
CA LEU A 238 -5.50 -13.79 1.77
C LEU A 238 -5.52 -12.61 0.80
N ILE A 239 -5.58 -12.86 -0.51
CA ILE A 239 -5.49 -11.85 -1.57
C ILE A 239 -6.64 -12.07 -2.56
N HIS A 240 -7.87 -12.09 -2.09
CA HIS A 240 -9.01 -11.87 -2.98
C HIS A 240 -9.10 -10.36 -3.24
N ILE A 241 -8.27 -9.90 -4.16
CA ILE A 241 -8.36 -8.56 -4.75
C ILE A 241 -9.50 -8.54 -5.77
#